data_9b7861fb0a3d5400578cbbe12923de8f
#
_entry.id   9b7861fb0a3d5400578cbbe12923de8f
#
_cell.length_a   1.000
_cell.length_b   1.000
_cell.length_c   1.000
_cell.angle_alpha   90.00
_cell.angle_beta   90.00
_cell.angle_gamma   90.00
#
_symmetry.space_group_name_H-M   'P 1'
#
loop_
_entity.id
_entity.type
_entity.pdbx_description
1 polymer ?
#
loop_
_entity_poly.entity_id
_entity_poly.type
_entity_poly.pdbx_seq_one_letter_code
_entity_poly.pdbx_strand_id
1 'polypeptide(L)'
;ARSAWSPPGGLFNATVMPIRDLALRGVLYYQGENNNFMRWTRYEHTFPKVPVSFRRAFRDESLPFGCISQPGWGNFGVEPEVATVAEGYAIIRDIQRRALKDDPLSDMIATYPTGNSYIHPAEKLPVAEYASLWALAKVYKKPVVHRGNEYVDMKIKEDKLYLFFDQDPVVHERWKHIENNAYWQVLPCPKEGNAELRGF
;
A
#
# COMPACT_ATOMS: atom_id res chain seq x y z
N ALA A 1 25.49 -11.40 -14.55
CA ALA A 1 26.18 -10.13 -14.81
C ALA A 1 25.72 -9.12 -13.77
N ARG A 2 26.63 -8.54 -12.98
CA ARG A 2 26.32 -7.42 -12.12
C ARG A 2 25.97 -6.26 -13.05
N SER A 3 24.79 -5.66 -12.87
CA SER A 3 24.44 -4.42 -13.54
C SER A 3 25.54 -3.41 -13.24
N ALA A 4 26.14 -2.81 -14.27
CA ALA A 4 27.20 -1.83 -14.14
C ALA A 4 26.75 -0.52 -13.46
N TRP A 5 25.49 -0.42 -13.08
CA TRP A 5 24.86 0.83 -12.68
C TRP A 5 24.99 1.19 -11.21
N SER A 6 25.18 0.21 -10.32
CA SER A 6 25.44 0.55 -8.93
C SER A 6 25.91 -0.66 -8.10
N PRO A 7 26.98 -0.55 -7.34
CA PRO A 7 27.33 -1.54 -6.33
C PRO A 7 26.24 -1.57 -5.25
N PRO A 8 26.12 -2.68 -4.48
CA PRO A 8 25.20 -2.77 -3.37
C PRO A 8 25.33 -1.55 -2.43
N GLY A 9 24.22 -0.87 -2.13
CA GLY A 9 24.20 0.33 -1.31
C GLY A 9 24.68 1.61 -2.01
N GLY A 10 25.15 1.54 -3.26
CA GLY A 10 25.72 2.71 -3.97
C GLY A 10 24.75 3.89 -4.07
N LEU A 11 23.50 3.63 -4.46
CA LEU A 11 22.48 4.69 -4.52
C LEU A 11 22.17 5.27 -3.14
N PHE A 12 22.02 4.43 -2.13
CA PHE A 12 21.77 4.89 -0.76
C PHE A 12 22.93 5.76 -0.26
N ASN A 13 24.16 5.32 -0.48
CA ASN A 13 25.34 6.07 -0.08
C ASN A 13 25.50 7.39 -0.85
N ALA A 14 25.08 7.42 -2.12
CA ALA A 14 25.21 8.62 -2.94
C ALA A 14 24.07 9.64 -2.70
N THR A 15 22.88 9.20 -2.29
CA THR A 15 21.69 10.07 -2.21
C THR A 15 21.22 10.31 -0.78
N VAL A 16 21.25 9.31 0.08
CA VAL A 16 20.76 9.41 1.47
C VAL A 16 21.87 9.85 2.42
N MET A 17 23.04 9.22 2.32
CA MET A 17 24.13 9.53 3.26
C MET A 17 24.62 10.97 3.24
N PRO A 18 24.67 11.72 2.12
CA PRO A 18 25.05 13.13 2.11
C PRO A 18 24.12 14.04 2.90
N ILE A 19 22.84 13.66 3.06
CA ILE A 19 21.83 14.46 3.75
C ILE A 19 21.50 13.93 5.15
N ARG A 20 22.27 12.97 5.66
CA ARG A 20 22.00 12.27 6.94
C ARG A 20 22.01 13.16 8.18
N ASP A 21 22.61 14.34 8.09
CA ASP A 21 22.70 15.29 9.20
C ASP A 21 21.50 16.28 9.20
N LEU A 22 20.56 16.14 8.25
CA LEU A 22 19.31 16.90 8.27
C LEU A 22 18.34 16.31 9.31
N ALA A 23 17.67 17.19 10.04
CA ALA A 23 16.57 16.80 10.90
C ALA A 23 15.32 16.51 10.05
N LEU A 24 14.92 15.25 10.00
CA LEU A 24 13.69 14.82 9.29
C LEU A 24 12.51 14.70 10.25
N ARG A 25 11.31 14.96 9.76
CA ARG A 25 10.06 14.69 10.49
C ARG A 25 9.48 13.32 10.15
N GLY A 26 9.88 12.73 9.04
CA GLY A 26 9.41 11.42 8.58
C GLY A 26 9.98 11.11 7.20
N VAL A 27 9.79 9.88 6.76
CA VAL A 27 10.20 9.39 5.46
C VAL A 27 8.95 8.96 4.69
N LEU A 28 8.83 9.38 3.43
CA LEU A 28 7.90 8.83 2.46
C LEU A 28 8.69 7.99 1.46
N TYR A 29 8.36 6.71 1.40
CA TYR A 29 9.04 5.75 0.53
C TYR A 29 8.07 5.25 -0.54
N TYR A 30 8.39 5.51 -1.81
CA TYR A 30 7.57 5.13 -2.95
C TYR A 30 8.42 4.35 -3.96
N GLN A 31 8.41 3.03 -3.83
CA GLN A 31 9.20 2.12 -4.67
C GLN A 31 8.65 0.68 -4.57
N GLY A 32 8.90 -0.13 -5.57
CA GLY A 32 8.56 -1.55 -5.60
C GLY A 32 8.44 -2.12 -7.02
N GLU A 33 8.33 -1.29 -8.02
CA GLU A 33 8.02 -1.63 -9.40
C GLU A 33 9.00 -2.66 -9.99
N ASN A 34 10.29 -2.44 -9.85
CA ASN A 34 11.32 -3.36 -10.34
C ASN A 34 11.38 -4.70 -9.58
N ASN A 35 10.75 -4.77 -8.42
CA ASN A 35 10.70 -6.00 -7.62
C ASN A 35 9.56 -6.93 -8.05
N ASN A 36 8.65 -6.41 -8.88
CA ASN A 36 7.50 -7.12 -9.40
C ASN A 36 7.89 -8.29 -10.32
N PHE A 37 8.91 -8.13 -11.18
CA PHE A 37 9.30 -9.13 -12.16
C PHE A 37 10.10 -10.29 -11.51
N MET A 38 9.41 -11.23 -10.86
CA MET A 38 9.97 -12.44 -10.23
C MET A 38 11.07 -12.17 -9.18
N ARG A 39 11.15 -10.98 -8.63
CA ARG A 39 12.14 -10.59 -7.61
C ARG A 39 11.54 -10.33 -6.24
N TRP A 40 10.25 -10.57 -6.09
CA TRP A 40 9.53 -10.36 -4.84
C TRP A 40 10.02 -11.24 -3.69
N THR A 41 10.55 -12.44 -3.95
CA THR A 41 11.18 -13.29 -2.91
C THR A 41 12.35 -12.60 -2.22
N ARG A 42 13.18 -11.86 -2.96
CA ARG A 42 14.23 -11.05 -2.35
C ARG A 42 13.68 -9.82 -1.64
N TYR A 43 12.64 -9.24 -2.20
CA TYR A 43 12.00 -8.05 -1.63
C TYR A 43 11.40 -8.34 -0.25
N GLU A 44 10.79 -9.49 -0.06
CA GLU A 44 10.26 -9.94 1.23
C GLU A 44 11.31 -9.94 2.34
N HIS A 45 12.57 -10.29 2.02
CA HIS A 45 13.66 -10.27 2.98
C HIS A 45 14.38 -8.92 3.11
N THR A 46 14.33 -8.08 2.09
CA THR A 46 15.07 -6.82 2.07
C THR A 46 14.22 -5.62 2.48
N PHE A 47 12.96 -5.59 2.11
CA PHE A 47 12.08 -4.46 2.40
C PHE A 47 11.93 -4.17 3.91
N PRO A 48 11.78 -5.15 4.83
CA PRO A 48 11.70 -4.87 6.26
C PRO A 48 12.92 -4.11 6.83
N LYS A 49 14.05 -4.17 6.13
CA LYS A 49 15.27 -3.48 6.52
C LYS A 49 15.32 -2.02 6.06
N VAL A 50 14.43 -1.60 5.18
CA VAL A 50 14.43 -0.24 4.63
C VAL A 50 14.13 0.80 5.71
N PRO A 51 13.02 0.73 6.47
CA PRO A 51 12.76 1.70 7.55
C PRO A 51 13.88 1.73 8.58
N VAL A 52 14.42 0.57 8.95
CA VAL A 52 15.56 0.48 9.88
C VAL A 52 16.80 1.17 9.33
N SER A 53 17.07 1.04 8.02
CA SER A 53 18.21 1.68 7.38
C SER A 53 18.09 3.20 7.38
N PHE A 54 16.90 3.75 7.16
CA PHE A 54 16.65 5.19 7.26
C PHE A 54 16.84 5.68 8.70
N ARG A 55 16.24 5.03 9.69
CA ARG A 55 16.42 5.39 11.11
C ARG A 55 17.89 5.42 11.52
N ARG A 56 18.65 4.41 11.14
CA ARG A 56 20.10 4.37 11.40
C ARG A 56 20.87 5.47 10.68
N ALA A 57 20.57 5.75 9.40
CA ALA A 57 21.24 6.77 8.63
C ALA A 57 21.06 8.17 9.24
N PHE A 58 19.82 8.48 9.65
CA PHE A 58 19.48 9.78 10.26
C PHE A 58 19.65 9.81 11.78
N ARG A 59 20.11 8.70 12.41
CA ARG A 59 20.31 8.58 13.86
C ARG A 59 19.07 8.94 14.68
N ASP A 60 17.92 8.59 14.16
CA ASP A 60 16.62 8.80 14.81
C ASP A 60 15.79 7.50 14.75
N GLU A 61 15.82 6.73 15.84
CA GLU A 61 15.07 5.48 15.97
C GLU A 61 13.54 5.72 16.03
N SER A 62 13.13 6.95 16.31
CA SER A 62 11.72 7.37 16.35
C SER A 62 11.18 7.89 15.03
N LEU A 63 12.00 7.90 13.96
CA LEU A 63 11.64 8.48 12.66
C LEU A 63 10.48 7.73 12.02
N PRO A 64 9.32 8.39 11.80
CA PRO A 64 8.17 7.78 11.14
C PRO A 64 8.47 7.42 9.68
N PHE A 65 7.96 6.27 9.23
CA PHE A 65 8.17 5.77 7.89
C PHE A 65 6.83 5.44 7.22
N GLY A 66 6.45 6.20 6.20
CA GLY A 66 5.27 5.97 5.36
C GLY A 66 5.66 5.31 4.04
N CYS A 67 5.22 4.08 3.81
CA CYS A 67 5.40 3.40 2.53
C CYS A 67 4.18 3.66 1.64
N ILE A 68 4.37 4.41 0.57
CA ILE A 68 3.37 4.56 -0.47
C ILE A 68 3.32 3.25 -1.26
N SER A 69 2.17 2.59 -1.23
CA SER A 69 2.00 1.30 -1.89
C SER A 69 2.09 1.43 -3.40
N GLN A 70 2.39 0.32 -4.07
CA GLN A 70 2.30 0.28 -5.52
C GLN A 70 0.87 0.57 -5.97
N PRO A 71 0.65 1.47 -6.95
CA PRO A 71 -0.68 1.73 -7.50
C PRO A 71 -1.21 0.48 -8.22
N GLY A 72 -2.48 0.46 -8.53
CA GLY A 72 -3.01 -0.52 -9.48
C GLY A 72 -2.37 -0.30 -10.86
N TRP A 73 -2.09 -1.39 -11.57
CA TRP A 73 -1.57 -1.32 -12.92
C TRP A 73 -2.40 -2.18 -13.85
N GLY A 74 -2.78 -1.63 -14.99
CA GLY A 74 -3.59 -2.28 -16.01
C GLY A 74 -4.84 -1.48 -16.37
N ASN A 75 -5.58 -1.95 -17.35
CA ASN A 75 -6.87 -1.39 -17.72
C ASN A 75 -7.96 -1.91 -16.78
N PHE A 76 -8.31 -1.11 -15.80
CA PHE A 76 -9.41 -1.43 -14.92
C PHE A 76 -10.73 -1.52 -15.70
N GLY A 77 -11.31 -2.70 -15.76
CA GLY A 77 -12.62 -2.96 -16.38
C GLY A 77 -12.59 -3.60 -17.75
N VAL A 78 -11.44 -3.99 -18.29
CA VAL A 78 -11.35 -4.69 -19.58
C VAL A 78 -10.39 -5.88 -19.45
N GLU A 79 -10.94 -7.08 -19.52
CA GLU A 79 -10.32 -8.38 -19.73
C GLU A 79 -9.54 -9.03 -18.57
N PRO A 80 -9.86 -10.31 -18.27
CA PRO A 80 -9.18 -11.11 -17.24
C PRO A 80 -7.70 -11.43 -17.55
N GLU A 81 -7.24 -11.22 -18.77
CA GLU A 81 -5.87 -11.54 -19.19
C GLU A 81 -4.79 -10.65 -18.58
N VAL A 82 -5.16 -9.50 -18.04
CA VAL A 82 -4.24 -8.60 -17.34
C VAL A 82 -3.90 -9.08 -15.91
N ALA A 83 -4.56 -10.13 -15.44
CA ALA A 83 -4.40 -10.64 -14.08
C ALA A 83 -2.95 -11.07 -13.76
N THR A 84 -2.23 -11.65 -14.69
CA THR A 84 -0.88 -12.16 -14.47
C THR A 84 0.17 -11.09 -14.18
N VAL A 85 0.03 -9.92 -14.77
CA VAL A 85 0.94 -8.79 -14.50
C VAL A 85 0.54 -8.07 -13.22
N ALA A 86 -0.75 -8.02 -12.92
CA ALA A 86 -1.29 -7.48 -11.68
C ALA A 86 -0.86 -8.31 -10.44
N GLU A 87 -0.61 -9.61 -10.62
CA GLU A 87 -0.19 -10.50 -9.55
C GLU A 87 1.05 -10.02 -8.80
N GLY A 88 2.10 -9.66 -9.51
CA GLY A 88 3.33 -9.19 -8.88
C GLY A 88 3.16 -7.91 -8.06
N TYR A 89 2.34 -6.96 -8.52
CA TYR A 89 2.03 -5.75 -7.77
C TYR A 89 1.21 -6.05 -6.51
N ALA A 90 0.28 -7.00 -6.59
CA ALA A 90 -0.47 -7.45 -5.42
C ALA A 90 0.45 -8.08 -4.37
N ILE A 91 1.39 -8.93 -4.80
CA ILE A 91 2.38 -9.57 -3.94
C ILE A 91 3.28 -8.50 -3.27
N ILE A 92 3.78 -7.52 -4.02
CA ILE A 92 4.62 -6.44 -3.47
C ILE A 92 3.84 -5.63 -2.41
N ARG A 93 2.59 -5.26 -2.69
CA ARG A 93 1.74 -4.55 -1.72
C ARG A 93 1.53 -5.36 -0.44
N ASP A 94 1.28 -6.66 -0.56
CA ASP A 94 1.10 -7.52 0.60
C ASP A 94 2.40 -7.70 1.41
N ILE A 95 3.55 -7.80 0.75
CA ILE A 95 4.86 -7.80 1.41
C ILE A 95 5.05 -6.49 2.20
N GLN A 96 4.78 -5.34 1.59
CA GLN A 96 4.86 -4.03 2.24
C GLN A 96 3.95 -3.97 3.47
N ARG A 97 2.69 -4.35 3.31
CA ARG A 97 1.72 -4.38 4.40
C ARG A 97 2.17 -5.26 5.57
N ARG A 98 2.55 -6.50 5.29
CA ARG A 98 2.99 -7.47 6.32
C ARG A 98 4.26 -7.01 7.03
N ALA A 99 5.22 -6.47 6.29
CA ALA A 99 6.50 -6.04 6.84
C ALA A 99 6.40 -4.83 7.79
N LEU A 100 5.38 -3.99 7.61
CA LEU A 100 5.19 -2.78 8.42
C LEU A 100 4.18 -2.97 9.56
N LYS A 101 3.42 -4.07 9.57
CA LYS A 101 2.31 -4.30 10.50
C LYS A 101 2.71 -4.19 11.97
N ASP A 102 3.87 -4.70 12.32
CA ASP A 102 4.33 -4.77 13.72
C ASP A 102 5.26 -3.60 14.10
N ASP A 103 5.49 -2.66 13.20
CA ASP A 103 6.28 -1.46 13.47
C ASP A 103 5.36 -0.25 13.70
N PRO A 104 5.17 0.20 14.96
CA PRO A 104 4.25 1.29 15.29
C PRO A 104 4.63 2.64 14.68
N LEU A 105 5.87 2.79 14.23
CA LEU A 105 6.40 3.99 13.58
C LEU A 105 6.30 3.92 12.06
N SER A 106 5.91 2.77 11.51
CA SER A 106 5.76 2.57 10.08
C SER A 106 4.31 2.33 9.70
N ASP A 107 3.95 2.71 8.48
CA ASP A 107 2.60 2.47 7.96
C ASP A 107 2.60 2.36 6.44
N MET A 108 1.61 1.68 5.89
CA MET A 108 1.39 1.63 4.46
C MET A 108 0.32 2.63 4.04
N ILE A 109 0.66 3.49 3.09
CA ILE A 109 -0.25 4.45 2.48
C ILE A 109 -0.82 3.78 1.22
N ALA A 110 -2.06 3.34 1.29
CA ALA A 110 -2.70 2.61 0.20
C ALA A 110 -3.07 3.55 -0.94
N THR A 111 -2.48 3.34 -2.12
CA THR A 111 -2.68 4.17 -3.32
C THR A 111 -3.19 3.36 -4.51
N TYR A 112 -3.75 2.18 -4.29
CA TYR A 112 -4.26 1.31 -5.36
C TYR A 112 -5.17 2.03 -6.36
N PRO A 113 -6.13 2.90 -5.94
CA PRO A 113 -7.04 3.56 -6.88
C PRO A 113 -6.39 4.61 -7.78
N THR A 114 -5.13 4.99 -7.53
CA THR A 114 -4.42 6.03 -8.29
C THR A 114 -3.70 5.48 -9.54
N GLY A 115 -3.79 4.17 -9.77
CA GLY A 115 -3.16 3.50 -10.90
C GLY A 115 -3.88 3.68 -12.22
N ASN A 116 -3.17 3.38 -13.30
CA ASN A 116 -3.69 3.33 -14.65
C ASN A 116 -2.90 2.30 -15.49
N SER A 117 -3.02 2.35 -16.81
CA SER A 117 -2.30 1.46 -17.75
C SER A 117 -0.79 1.70 -17.83
N TYR A 118 -0.26 2.74 -17.17
CA TYR A 118 1.17 3.06 -17.17
C TYR A 118 1.81 2.67 -15.82
N ILE A 119 3.06 2.17 -15.90
CA ILE A 119 3.85 1.81 -14.71
C ILE A 119 4.19 3.05 -13.86
N HIS A 120 4.21 4.23 -14.47
CA HIS A 120 4.42 5.52 -13.81
C HIS A 120 3.20 6.42 -14.05
N PRO A 121 2.11 6.27 -13.27
CA PRO A 121 0.95 7.14 -13.41
C PRO A 121 1.34 8.60 -13.27
N ALA A 122 0.91 9.43 -14.21
CA ALA A 122 1.28 10.85 -14.25
C ALA A 122 0.59 11.66 -13.14
N GLU A 123 -0.63 11.27 -12.77
CA GLU A 123 -1.40 11.95 -11.72
C GLU A 123 -0.85 11.60 -10.35
N LYS A 124 -0.15 12.55 -9.74
CA LYS A 124 0.45 12.40 -8.40
C LYS A 124 -0.33 13.12 -7.29
N LEU A 125 -1.30 13.98 -7.64
CA LEU A 125 -2.07 14.71 -6.65
C LEU A 125 -2.81 13.76 -5.69
N PRO A 126 -3.57 12.75 -6.14
CA PRO A 126 -4.22 11.82 -5.21
C PRO A 126 -3.23 11.07 -4.30
N VAL A 127 -2.06 10.70 -4.83
CA VAL A 127 -1.00 10.07 -4.03
C VAL A 127 -0.50 11.02 -2.94
N ALA A 128 -0.31 12.31 -3.28
CA ALA A 128 0.12 13.33 -2.33
C ALA A 128 -0.95 13.60 -1.26
N GLU A 129 -2.23 13.56 -1.62
CA GLU A 129 -3.35 13.70 -0.68
C GLU A 129 -3.34 12.56 0.37
N TYR A 130 -3.24 11.30 -0.05
CA TYR A 130 -3.12 10.17 0.89
C TYR A 130 -1.86 10.29 1.76
N ALA A 131 -0.72 10.65 1.17
CA ALA A 131 0.52 10.84 1.91
C ALA A 131 0.41 12.00 2.92
N SER A 132 -0.30 13.08 2.59
CA SER A 132 -0.53 14.20 3.49
C SER A 132 -1.41 13.82 4.69
N LEU A 133 -2.46 13.04 4.48
CA LEU A 133 -3.31 12.52 5.55
C LEU A 133 -2.49 11.64 6.51
N TRP A 134 -1.65 10.76 5.96
CA TRP A 134 -0.73 9.97 6.77
C TRP A 134 0.22 10.86 7.59
N ALA A 135 0.84 11.86 6.97
CA ALA A 135 1.75 12.77 7.65
C ALA A 135 1.04 13.55 8.76
N LEU A 136 -0.17 14.07 8.48
CA LEU A 136 -0.97 14.76 9.48
C LEU A 136 -1.25 13.87 10.70
N ALA A 137 -1.67 12.63 10.47
CA ALA A 137 -2.01 11.69 11.56
C ALA A 137 -0.77 11.17 12.29
N LYS A 138 0.21 10.63 11.56
CA LYS A 138 1.33 9.89 12.16
C LYS A 138 2.50 10.78 12.58
N VAL A 139 2.79 11.84 11.83
CA VAL A 139 3.90 12.74 12.11
C VAL A 139 3.44 13.92 12.97
N TYR A 140 2.36 14.58 12.56
CA TYR A 140 1.87 15.79 13.22
C TYR A 140 0.79 15.54 14.27
N LYS A 141 0.40 14.29 14.51
CA LYS A 141 -0.56 13.86 15.54
C LYS A 141 -1.92 14.57 15.46
N LYS A 142 -2.38 14.87 14.25
CA LYS A 142 -3.70 15.46 14.04
C LYS A 142 -4.78 14.37 14.02
N PRO A 143 -6.00 14.64 14.53
CA PRO A 143 -7.08 13.67 14.53
C PRO A 143 -7.75 13.58 13.15
N VAL A 144 -7.04 13.00 12.19
CA VAL A 144 -7.54 12.78 10.83
C VAL A 144 -7.51 11.29 10.48
N VAL A 145 -8.48 10.85 9.71
CA VAL A 145 -8.49 9.51 9.13
C VAL A 145 -7.46 9.46 8.01
N HIS A 146 -6.50 8.56 8.10
CA HIS A 146 -5.35 8.49 7.19
C HIS A 146 -5.21 7.16 6.46
N ARG A 147 -6.03 6.17 6.79
CA ARG A 147 -6.04 4.85 6.15
C ARG A 147 -7.47 4.36 5.93
N GLY A 148 -7.63 3.46 5.00
CA GLY A 148 -8.85 2.69 4.85
C GLY A 148 -9.00 1.60 5.92
N ASN A 149 -10.07 0.85 5.82
CA ASN A 149 -10.36 -0.25 6.71
C ASN A 149 -9.38 -1.41 6.49
N GLU A 150 -8.96 -2.04 7.56
CA GLU A 150 -8.17 -3.27 7.49
C GLU A 150 -9.08 -4.49 7.59
N TYR A 151 -8.84 -5.45 6.72
CA TYR A 151 -9.44 -6.77 6.81
C TYR A 151 -8.96 -7.45 8.11
N VAL A 152 -9.92 -7.98 8.86
CA VAL A 152 -9.65 -8.68 10.13
C VAL A 152 -9.88 -10.18 9.99
N ASP A 153 -11.03 -10.58 9.43
CA ASP A 153 -11.43 -11.99 9.36
C ASP A 153 -12.46 -12.23 8.25
N MET A 154 -12.69 -13.48 7.92
CA MET A 154 -13.78 -13.89 7.04
C MET A 154 -14.49 -15.13 7.55
N LYS A 155 -15.77 -15.24 7.26
CA LYS A 155 -16.57 -16.44 7.49
C LYS A 155 -17.36 -16.79 6.24
N ILE A 156 -17.45 -18.07 5.95
CA ILE A 156 -18.34 -18.60 4.93
C ILE A 156 -19.55 -19.20 5.66
N LYS A 157 -20.72 -18.74 5.31
CA LYS A 157 -21.98 -19.27 5.83
C LYS A 157 -22.95 -19.47 4.68
N GLU A 158 -23.33 -20.71 4.43
CA GLU A 158 -24.12 -21.11 3.27
C GLU A 158 -23.40 -20.72 1.97
N ASP A 159 -24.01 -19.90 1.11
CA ASP A 159 -23.49 -19.39 -0.15
C ASP A 159 -22.88 -17.97 -0.04
N LYS A 160 -22.66 -17.48 1.19
CA LYS A 160 -22.22 -16.11 1.47
C LYS A 160 -20.86 -16.06 2.10
N LEU A 161 -20.07 -15.09 1.66
CA LEU A 161 -18.79 -14.72 2.24
C LEU A 161 -18.96 -13.44 3.08
N TYR A 162 -18.68 -13.52 4.37
CA TYR A 162 -18.68 -12.40 5.30
C TYR A 162 -17.26 -11.92 5.51
N LEU A 163 -16.96 -10.67 5.18
CA LEU A 163 -15.67 -10.04 5.44
C LEU A 163 -15.81 -9.08 6.63
N PHE A 164 -14.90 -9.21 7.56
CA PHE A 164 -14.84 -8.39 8.76
C PHE A 164 -13.68 -7.39 8.67
N PHE A 165 -13.97 -6.16 9.03
CA PHE A 165 -13.01 -5.06 9.00
C PHE A 165 -12.90 -4.42 10.39
N ASP A 166 -11.81 -3.71 10.65
CA ASP A 166 -11.55 -3.02 11.92
C ASP A 166 -12.43 -1.77 12.13
N GLN A 167 -13.06 -1.28 11.08
CA GLN A 167 -14.00 -0.16 11.08
C GLN A 167 -15.14 -0.46 10.12
N ASP A 168 -16.25 0.27 10.24
CA ASP A 168 -17.36 0.14 9.29
C ASP A 168 -16.92 0.54 7.88
N PRO A 169 -17.05 -0.34 6.90
CA PRO A 169 -16.63 -0.03 5.54
C PRO A 169 -17.56 0.99 4.91
N VAL A 170 -16.98 2.07 4.39
CA VAL A 170 -17.69 3.01 3.53
C VAL A 170 -17.45 2.63 2.09
N VAL A 171 -18.49 2.20 1.39
CA VAL A 171 -18.42 1.91 -0.04
C VAL A 171 -18.44 3.23 -0.80
N HIS A 172 -17.36 3.50 -1.53
CA HIS A 172 -17.26 4.71 -2.33
C HIS A 172 -18.35 4.75 -3.41
N GLU A 173 -18.94 5.93 -3.67
CA GLU A 173 -20.00 6.13 -4.67
C GLU A 173 -19.69 5.51 -6.04
N ARG A 174 -18.43 5.56 -6.47
CA ARG A 174 -17.95 4.96 -7.72
C ARG A 174 -18.25 3.45 -7.82
N TRP A 175 -18.32 2.76 -6.71
CA TRP A 175 -18.58 1.31 -6.65
C TRP A 175 -20.07 0.97 -6.54
N LYS A 176 -20.91 1.94 -6.20
CA LYS A 176 -22.38 1.75 -6.16
C LYS A 176 -22.99 1.55 -7.56
N HIS A 177 -22.28 1.95 -8.62
CA HIS A 177 -22.74 1.80 -10.01
C HIS A 177 -22.32 0.50 -10.69
N ILE A 178 -21.69 -0.43 -9.98
CA ILE A 178 -21.34 -1.76 -10.50
C ILE A 178 -22.56 -2.71 -10.46
N GLU A 179 -23.74 -2.20 -10.16
CA GLU A 179 -24.98 -2.97 -10.01
C GLU A 179 -25.38 -3.82 -11.23
N ASN A 180 -24.93 -3.49 -12.43
CA ASN A 180 -25.34 -4.19 -13.65
C ASN A 180 -24.35 -5.24 -14.19
N ASN A 181 -23.15 -5.37 -13.60
CA ASN A 181 -22.15 -6.37 -14.01
C ASN A 181 -21.40 -6.99 -12.81
N ALA A 182 -21.90 -6.81 -11.61
CA ALA A 182 -21.16 -7.24 -10.44
C ALA A 182 -21.48 -8.69 -10.09
N TYR A 183 -20.47 -9.49 -10.10
CA TYR A 183 -20.46 -10.79 -9.42
C TYR A 183 -20.49 -10.65 -7.88
N TRP A 184 -20.43 -9.39 -7.35
CA TRP A 184 -20.34 -9.10 -5.92
C TRP A 184 -21.22 -7.92 -5.54
N GLN A 185 -22.07 -8.08 -4.54
CA GLN A 185 -22.75 -6.98 -3.86
C GLN A 185 -22.18 -6.81 -2.46
N VAL A 186 -21.77 -5.57 -2.14
CA VAL A 186 -21.43 -5.20 -0.77
C VAL A 186 -22.69 -4.69 -0.09
N LEU A 187 -23.19 -5.45 0.86
CA LEU A 187 -24.34 -5.06 1.67
C LEU A 187 -23.83 -4.60 3.05
N PRO A 188 -24.37 -3.49 3.57
CA PRO A 188 -24.07 -3.10 4.94
C PRO A 188 -24.53 -4.20 5.89
N CYS A 189 -23.64 -4.63 6.78
CA CYS A 189 -23.99 -5.59 7.81
C CYS A 189 -24.84 -4.92 8.88
N PRO A 190 -26.03 -5.45 9.21
CA PRO A 190 -26.82 -4.86 10.26
C PRO A 190 -26.14 -5.02 11.62
N LYS A 191 -25.73 -3.94 12.23
CA LYS A 191 -25.35 -3.76 13.64
C LYS A 191 -24.01 -4.27 14.18
N GLU A 192 -23.12 -4.89 13.40
CA GLU A 192 -21.84 -5.38 13.92
C GLU A 192 -20.60 -4.88 13.17
N GLY A 193 -20.71 -3.78 12.43
CA GLY A 193 -19.56 -3.14 11.78
C GLY A 193 -18.95 -3.92 10.60
N ASN A 194 -19.74 -4.71 9.90
CA ASN A 194 -19.24 -5.63 8.89
C ASN A 194 -20.01 -5.48 7.57
N ALA A 195 -19.36 -5.78 6.46
CA ALA A 195 -19.96 -5.80 5.14
C ALA A 195 -20.24 -7.25 4.69
N GLU A 196 -21.39 -7.48 4.11
CA GLU A 196 -21.73 -8.74 3.46
C GLU A 196 -21.42 -8.64 1.96
N LEU A 197 -20.62 -9.57 1.45
CA LEU A 197 -20.39 -9.73 0.01
C LEU A 197 -21.24 -10.91 -0.49
N ARG A 198 -22.08 -10.67 -1.47
CA ARG A 198 -22.83 -11.71 -2.16
C ARG A 198 -22.23 -11.93 -3.54
N GLY A 199 -21.80 -13.17 -3.83
CA GLY A 199 -21.52 -13.63 -5.18
C GLY A 199 -22.82 -14.05 -5.87
N PHE A 200 -22.91 -13.80 -7.15
CA PHE A 200 -23.97 -14.31 -8.04
C PHE A 200 -23.39 -15.36 -8.96
#